data_21c8d623a396d5739cb6d0abb54b7e5e
#
_entry.id   21c8d623a396d5739cb6d0abb54b7e5e
#
_cell.length_a   1.000
_cell.length_b   1.000
_cell.length_c   1.000
_cell.angle_alpha   90.00
_cell.angle_beta   90.00
_cell.angle_gamma   90.00
#
_symmetry.space_group_name_H-M   'P 1'
#
loop_
_entity.id
_entity.type
_entity.pdbx_description
1 polymer ?
#
loop_
_entity_poly.entity_id
_entity_poly.type
_entity_poly.pdbx_seq_one_letter_code
_entity_poly.pdbx_strand_id
1 'polypeptide(L)'
;DGLDDLSQFLRSLESNVSVFWFGLGSNILVRDGGLRGVVIATAGIFNVLEKLRGHRVRVGASVACTQLARQCVRWDFGPSEFFAGIPGLLGGALAMNAGAHGGETWERVSSVQTIDRFGEIRRRFPDEYVVGYRNVQGPTDEWFVEAELEFEPDAIASMETLKEMLEQRKDTQPLGLPTCGSVFRNPPGDYAARLIDACGLKSCRIG
;
A
#
# COMPACT_ATOMS: atom_id res chain seq x y z
N ASP A 1 4.31 -15.19 16.87
CA ASP A 1 4.08 -15.04 15.42
C ASP A 1 2.64 -14.58 15.17
N GLY A 2 2.41 -13.27 15.08
CA GLY A 2 1.09 -12.70 14.87
C GLY A 2 0.94 -11.34 15.53
N LEU A 3 -0.31 -10.84 15.57
CA LEU A 3 -0.61 -9.51 16.09
C LEU A 3 -0.33 -9.38 17.60
N ASP A 4 -0.63 -10.45 18.36
CA ASP A 4 -0.39 -10.47 19.82
C ASP A 4 1.11 -10.45 20.15
N ASP A 5 1.91 -11.21 19.41
CA ASP A 5 3.37 -11.25 19.55
C ASP A 5 3.99 -9.89 19.21
N LEU A 6 3.52 -9.26 18.11
CA LEU A 6 3.92 -7.92 17.73
C LEU A 6 3.54 -6.88 18.80
N SER A 7 2.33 -6.97 19.36
CA SER A 7 1.86 -6.10 20.43
C SER A 7 2.77 -6.19 21.66
N GLN A 8 3.10 -7.40 22.10
CA GLN A 8 4.01 -7.64 23.22
C GLN A 8 5.42 -7.10 22.93
N PHE A 9 5.91 -7.32 21.70
CA PHE A 9 7.22 -6.81 21.28
C PHE A 9 7.25 -5.28 21.32
N LEU A 10 6.26 -4.59 20.76
CA LEU A 10 6.18 -3.13 20.79
C LEU A 10 6.13 -2.57 22.21
N ARG A 11 5.38 -3.22 23.10
CA ARG A 11 5.34 -2.86 24.55
C ARG A 11 6.70 -2.98 25.24
N SER A 12 7.55 -3.90 24.77
CA SER A 12 8.88 -4.11 25.35
C SER A 12 9.94 -3.12 24.87
N LEU A 13 9.65 -2.37 23.78
CA LEU A 13 10.60 -1.41 23.23
C LEU A 13 10.67 -0.13 24.05
N GLU A 14 11.90 0.35 24.28
CA GLU A 14 12.13 1.66 24.85
C GLU A 14 11.56 2.77 23.95
N SER A 15 11.03 3.83 24.55
CA SER A 15 10.33 4.91 23.82
C SER A 15 11.23 5.69 22.86
N ASN A 16 12.54 5.68 23.04
CA ASN A 16 13.54 6.35 22.20
C ASN A 16 13.99 5.53 21.00
N VAL A 17 13.61 4.26 20.89
CA VAL A 17 13.96 3.40 19.75
C VAL A 17 13.07 3.72 18.56
N SER A 18 13.63 4.12 17.44
CA SER A 18 12.88 4.33 16.19
C SER A 18 12.33 3.01 15.64
N VAL A 19 11.10 3.03 15.17
CA VAL A 19 10.44 1.87 14.55
C VAL A 19 10.13 2.18 13.10
N PHE A 20 10.57 1.30 12.19
CA PHE A 20 10.33 1.38 10.76
C PHE A 20 9.52 0.17 10.30
N TRP A 21 8.45 0.42 9.56
CA TRP A 21 7.63 -0.65 8.97
C TRP A 21 8.05 -0.91 7.54
N PHE A 22 8.19 -2.19 7.22
CA PHE A 22 8.71 -2.64 5.93
C PHE A 22 7.80 -3.71 5.34
N GLY A 23 7.24 -3.44 4.17
CA GLY A 23 6.51 -4.42 3.37
C GLY A 23 7.45 -5.13 2.38
N LEU A 24 7.18 -4.97 1.08
CA LEU A 24 8.04 -5.52 0.01
C LEU A 24 9.16 -4.55 -0.44
N GLY A 25 9.28 -3.39 0.17
CA GLY A 25 10.30 -2.41 -0.20
C GLY A 25 10.04 -1.67 -1.52
N SER A 26 8.84 -1.78 -2.09
CA SER A 26 8.50 -1.21 -3.41
C SER A 26 8.46 0.33 -3.46
N ASN A 27 8.58 1.01 -2.32
CA ASN A 27 8.60 2.47 -2.23
C ASN A 27 9.63 2.96 -1.20
N ILE A 28 10.72 2.24 -0.99
CA ILE A 28 11.74 2.56 -0.01
C ILE A 28 13.12 2.51 -0.67
N LEU A 29 13.91 3.56 -0.42
CA LEU A 29 15.32 3.62 -0.75
C LEU A 29 16.12 3.90 0.52
N VAL A 30 16.86 2.91 1.00
CA VAL A 30 17.72 3.03 2.18
C VAL A 30 19.12 3.41 1.72
N ARG A 31 19.70 4.49 2.26
CA ARG A 31 21.06 4.90 1.99
C ARG A 31 22.07 3.95 2.69
N ASP A 32 23.33 3.97 2.26
CA ASP A 32 24.39 3.07 2.76
C ASP A 32 24.59 3.13 4.29
N GLY A 33 24.27 4.26 4.92
CA GLY A 33 24.30 4.41 6.38
C GLY A 33 23.25 3.58 7.13
N GLY A 34 22.30 2.97 6.41
CA GLY A 34 21.23 2.13 6.97
C GLY A 34 20.19 2.90 7.80
N LEU A 35 19.42 2.16 8.59
CA LEU A 35 18.44 2.66 9.52
C LEU A 35 18.87 2.37 10.96
N ARG A 36 18.81 3.37 11.85
CA ARG A 36 19.07 3.19 13.27
C ARG A 36 17.74 2.96 13.99
N GLY A 37 17.52 1.74 14.48
CA GLY A 37 16.28 1.36 15.16
C GLY A 37 15.85 -0.06 14.80
N VAL A 38 14.59 -0.33 15.03
CA VAL A 38 13.94 -1.61 14.73
C VAL A 38 13.23 -1.51 13.39
N VAL A 39 13.45 -2.49 12.52
CA VAL A 39 12.69 -2.66 11.27
C VAL A 39 11.73 -3.84 11.44
N ILE A 40 10.44 -3.58 11.34
CA ILE A 40 9.39 -4.59 11.40
C ILE A 40 9.00 -4.97 9.98
N ALA A 41 9.44 -6.17 9.54
CA ALA A 41 9.06 -6.72 8.25
C ALA A 41 7.71 -7.43 8.37
N THR A 42 6.68 -6.91 7.70
CA THR A 42 5.30 -7.40 7.81
C THR A 42 4.93 -8.39 6.72
N ALA A 43 5.77 -8.57 5.70
CA ALA A 43 5.46 -9.49 4.60
C ALA A 43 5.19 -10.93 5.13
N GLY A 44 4.01 -11.46 4.75
CA GLY A 44 3.62 -12.82 5.15
C GLY A 44 2.94 -12.95 6.52
N ILE A 45 2.72 -11.87 7.26
CA ILE A 45 2.15 -11.92 8.62
C ILE A 45 0.64 -11.61 8.61
N PHE A 46 0.23 -10.46 8.10
CA PHE A 46 -1.17 -10.01 8.08
C PHE A 46 -1.83 -10.37 6.74
N ASN A 47 -2.17 -11.64 6.55
CA ASN A 47 -2.59 -12.18 5.24
C ASN A 47 -4.10 -12.46 5.14
N VAL A 48 -4.90 -11.98 6.09
CA VAL A 48 -6.35 -12.17 6.02
C VAL A 48 -6.90 -11.57 4.71
N LEU A 49 -7.77 -12.30 4.04
CA LEU A 49 -8.46 -11.84 2.84
C LEU A 49 -9.81 -12.54 2.78
N GLU A 50 -10.83 -11.88 3.28
CA GLU A 50 -12.14 -12.46 3.53
C GLU A 50 -13.25 -11.59 2.94
N LYS A 51 -14.18 -12.26 2.25
CA LYS A 51 -15.43 -11.64 1.78
C LYS A 51 -16.37 -11.42 2.97
N LEU A 52 -16.81 -10.20 3.16
CA LEU A 52 -17.83 -9.83 4.15
C LEU A 52 -19.19 -9.60 3.46
N ARG A 53 -20.22 -9.35 4.25
CA ARG A 53 -21.54 -8.95 3.74
C ARG A 53 -21.52 -7.54 3.17
N GLY A 54 -22.38 -7.23 2.18
CA GLY A 54 -22.55 -5.87 1.66
C GLY A 54 -21.37 -5.35 0.84
N HIS A 55 -20.83 -6.20 -0.04
CA HIS A 55 -19.71 -5.84 -0.95
C HIS A 55 -18.45 -5.34 -0.21
N ARG A 56 -18.24 -5.83 1.01
CA ARG A 56 -17.06 -5.49 1.81
C ARG A 56 -16.06 -6.63 1.86
N VAL A 57 -14.80 -6.26 2.03
CA VAL A 57 -13.66 -7.19 2.15
C VAL A 57 -12.84 -6.81 3.36
N ARG A 58 -12.55 -7.78 4.22
CA ARG A 58 -11.52 -7.66 5.24
C ARG A 58 -10.19 -8.07 4.64
N VAL A 59 -9.19 -7.22 4.74
CA VAL A 59 -7.90 -7.46 4.12
C VAL A 59 -6.75 -6.99 5.00
N GLY A 60 -5.82 -7.91 5.27
CA GLY A 60 -4.63 -7.65 6.07
C GLY A 60 -3.59 -6.82 5.33
N ALA A 61 -2.82 -6.04 6.08
CA ALA A 61 -1.82 -5.12 5.54
C ALA A 61 -0.71 -5.81 4.73
N SER A 62 -0.51 -7.13 4.90
CA SER A 62 0.49 -7.91 4.16
C SER A 62 -0.04 -8.56 2.88
N VAL A 63 -1.31 -8.39 2.55
CA VAL A 63 -1.87 -8.86 1.29
C VAL A 63 -1.34 -8.01 0.14
N ALA A 64 -0.82 -8.66 -0.90
CA ALA A 64 -0.37 -7.96 -2.10
C ALA A 64 -1.55 -7.31 -2.83
N CYS A 65 -1.42 -6.06 -3.28
CA CYS A 65 -2.49 -5.35 -3.97
C CYS A 65 -2.96 -6.11 -5.22
N THR A 66 -2.05 -6.78 -5.95
CA THR A 66 -2.42 -7.63 -7.09
C THR A 66 -3.23 -8.87 -6.69
N GLN A 67 -2.99 -9.43 -5.51
CA GLN A 67 -3.76 -10.54 -4.97
C GLN A 67 -5.16 -10.07 -4.57
N LEU A 68 -5.26 -8.91 -3.91
CA LEU A 68 -6.53 -8.27 -3.57
C LEU A 68 -7.37 -8.04 -4.83
N ALA A 69 -6.82 -7.39 -5.88
CA ALA A 69 -7.50 -7.16 -7.15
C ALA A 69 -8.06 -8.46 -7.75
N ARG A 70 -7.21 -9.49 -7.89
CA ARG A 70 -7.62 -10.79 -8.44
C ARG A 70 -8.75 -11.44 -7.65
N GLN A 71 -8.70 -11.32 -6.33
CA GLN A 71 -9.70 -11.95 -5.48
C GLN A 71 -11.02 -11.17 -5.49
N CYS A 72 -10.98 -9.84 -5.49
CA CYS A 72 -12.17 -8.99 -5.63
C CYS A 72 -12.87 -9.23 -6.97
N VAL A 73 -12.13 -9.33 -8.08
CA VAL A 73 -12.69 -9.66 -9.40
C VAL A 73 -13.38 -11.03 -9.39
N ARG A 74 -12.83 -12.05 -8.71
CA ARG A 74 -13.49 -13.35 -8.55
C ARG A 74 -14.78 -13.29 -7.72
N TRP A 75 -14.88 -12.32 -6.82
CA TRP A 75 -16.09 -12.07 -6.01
C TRP A 75 -17.06 -11.12 -6.68
N ASP A 76 -16.71 -10.61 -7.86
CA ASP A 76 -17.48 -9.61 -8.60
C ASP A 76 -17.65 -8.29 -7.82
N PHE A 77 -16.54 -7.84 -7.21
CA PHE A 77 -16.46 -6.63 -6.42
C PHE A 77 -15.67 -5.56 -7.18
N GLY A 78 -16.35 -4.61 -7.79
CA GLY A 78 -15.78 -3.49 -8.54
C GLY A 78 -16.05 -2.13 -7.89
N PRO A 79 -15.31 -1.11 -8.35
CA PRO A 79 -14.07 -1.20 -9.12
C PRO A 79 -12.89 -1.59 -8.21
N SER A 80 -12.24 -2.69 -8.49
CA SER A 80 -11.11 -3.22 -7.69
C SER A 80 -9.86 -3.48 -8.53
N GLU A 81 -9.98 -3.46 -9.85
CA GLU A 81 -8.92 -3.82 -10.80
C GLU A 81 -7.71 -2.90 -10.68
N PHE A 82 -7.93 -1.64 -10.30
CA PHE A 82 -6.86 -0.65 -10.14
C PHE A 82 -5.80 -1.09 -9.12
N PHE A 83 -6.16 -1.89 -8.11
CA PHE A 83 -5.18 -2.45 -7.17
C PHE A 83 -4.10 -3.29 -7.87
N ALA A 84 -4.39 -3.85 -9.05
CA ALA A 84 -3.39 -4.59 -9.83
C ALA A 84 -2.24 -3.70 -10.33
N GLY A 85 -2.50 -2.41 -10.53
CA GLY A 85 -1.50 -1.42 -10.90
C GLY A 85 -0.60 -0.97 -9.75
N ILE A 86 -0.98 -1.24 -8.49
CA ILE A 86 -0.24 -0.81 -7.31
C ILE A 86 0.81 -1.87 -6.93
N PRO A 87 2.12 -1.53 -6.96
CA PRO A 87 3.16 -2.43 -6.46
C PRO A 87 3.17 -2.47 -4.94
N GLY A 88 3.41 -3.65 -4.37
CA GLY A 88 3.56 -3.79 -2.93
C GLY A 88 2.34 -4.35 -2.21
N LEU A 89 2.30 -4.12 -0.90
CA LEU A 89 1.29 -4.63 0.03
C LEU A 89 0.26 -3.55 0.36
N LEU A 90 -0.91 -3.97 0.82
CA LEU A 90 -2.00 -3.07 1.20
C LEU A 90 -1.58 -2.05 2.27
N GLY A 91 -0.77 -2.45 3.26
CA GLY A 91 -0.28 -1.53 4.30
C GLY A 91 0.48 -0.33 3.72
N GLY A 92 1.33 -0.58 2.71
CA GLY A 92 2.00 0.50 1.96
C GLY A 92 1.03 1.32 1.11
N ALA A 93 0.03 0.68 0.52
CA ALA A 93 -1.00 1.36 -0.25
C ALA A 93 -1.86 2.29 0.64
N LEU A 94 -2.21 1.85 1.84
CA LEU A 94 -2.89 2.68 2.86
C LEU A 94 -2.03 3.87 3.29
N ALA A 95 -0.75 3.63 3.64
CA ALA A 95 0.16 4.67 4.12
C ALA A 95 0.42 5.79 3.09
N MET A 96 0.32 5.47 1.80
CA MET A 96 0.64 6.38 0.70
C MET A 96 -0.57 6.82 -0.11
N ASN A 97 -1.79 6.41 0.24
CA ASN A 97 -2.95 6.52 -0.63
C ASN A 97 -2.59 6.12 -2.07
N ALA A 98 -1.98 4.93 -2.21
CA ALA A 98 -1.53 4.49 -3.51
C ALA A 98 -2.71 4.30 -4.47
N GLY A 99 -2.53 4.72 -5.70
CA GLY A 99 -3.53 4.59 -6.75
C GLY A 99 -2.92 4.21 -8.08
N ALA A 100 -3.76 3.72 -8.97
CA ALA A 100 -3.44 3.41 -10.36
C ALA A 100 -4.72 3.46 -11.21
N HIS A 101 -4.57 3.74 -12.50
CA HIS A 101 -5.69 3.71 -13.45
C HIS A 101 -6.92 4.52 -13.02
N GLY A 102 -6.71 5.63 -12.31
CA GLY A 102 -7.78 6.54 -11.87
C GLY A 102 -8.48 6.17 -10.56
N GLY A 103 -8.12 5.05 -9.92
CA GLY A 103 -8.62 4.71 -8.58
C GLY A 103 -7.56 4.90 -7.50
N GLU A 104 -7.97 5.21 -6.29
CA GLU A 104 -7.11 5.40 -5.11
C GLU A 104 -7.57 4.49 -3.96
N THR A 105 -6.60 4.05 -3.14
CA THR A 105 -6.86 3.08 -2.05
C THR A 105 -7.91 3.58 -1.06
N TRP A 106 -7.80 4.84 -0.62
CA TRP A 106 -8.68 5.39 0.41
C TRP A 106 -10.11 5.65 -0.06
N GLU A 107 -10.38 5.69 -1.35
CA GLU A 107 -11.75 5.73 -1.88
C GLU A 107 -12.56 4.47 -1.51
N ARG A 108 -11.88 3.38 -1.19
CA ARG A 108 -12.50 2.08 -0.86
C ARG A 108 -12.44 1.76 0.64
N VAL A 109 -11.75 2.56 1.46
CA VAL A 109 -11.59 2.28 2.89
C VAL A 109 -12.86 2.63 3.66
N SER A 110 -13.47 1.66 4.32
CA SER A 110 -14.56 1.89 5.29
C SER A 110 -14.06 1.96 6.73
N SER A 111 -13.03 1.20 7.07
CA SER A 111 -12.29 1.32 8.33
C SER A 111 -10.93 0.67 8.22
N VAL A 112 -10.02 1.02 9.12
CA VAL A 112 -8.73 0.35 9.27
C VAL A 112 -8.52 -0.12 10.70
N GLN A 113 -7.73 -1.15 10.88
CA GLN A 113 -7.17 -1.53 12.16
C GLN A 113 -5.70 -1.12 12.18
N THR A 114 -5.30 -0.46 13.23
CA THR A 114 -3.92 -0.01 13.47
C THR A 114 -3.38 -0.60 14.74
N ILE A 115 -2.06 -0.64 14.86
CA ILE A 115 -1.34 -0.88 16.09
C ILE A 115 -0.45 0.31 16.37
N ASP A 116 -0.44 0.79 17.61
CA ASP A 116 0.40 1.90 18.01
C ASP A 116 1.75 1.44 18.58
N ARG A 117 2.61 2.40 18.90
CA ARG A 117 3.94 2.16 19.47
C ARG A 117 3.89 1.40 20.80
N PHE A 118 2.78 1.47 21.51
CA PHE A 118 2.59 0.80 22.81
C PHE A 118 1.93 -0.58 22.63
N GLY A 119 1.76 -1.04 21.40
CA GLY A 119 1.12 -2.32 21.09
C GLY A 119 -0.40 -2.30 21.28
N GLU A 120 -1.01 -1.12 21.37
CA GLU A 120 -2.47 -1.00 21.47
C GLU A 120 -3.08 -1.07 20.07
N ILE A 121 -4.08 -1.93 19.93
CA ILE A 121 -4.80 -2.13 18.66
C ILE A 121 -6.02 -1.23 18.66
N ARG A 122 -6.22 -0.49 17.58
CA ARG A 122 -7.32 0.46 17.43
C ARG A 122 -8.05 0.26 16.11
N ARG A 123 -9.35 0.45 16.12
CA ARG A 123 -10.13 0.63 14.90
C ARG A 123 -10.24 2.12 14.61
N ARG A 124 -9.95 2.51 13.38
CA ARG A 124 -9.95 3.88 12.89
C ARG A 124 -10.84 4.02 11.67
N PHE A 125 -11.37 5.22 11.46
CA PHE A 125 -12.26 5.54 10.35
C PHE A 125 -11.65 6.62 9.44
N PRO A 126 -12.10 6.74 8.18
CA PRO A 126 -11.53 7.68 7.23
C PRO A 126 -11.53 9.15 7.68
N ASP A 127 -12.50 9.56 8.48
CA ASP A 127 -12.62 10.92 9.04
C ASP A 127 -11.52 11.28 10.06
N GLU A 128 -10.78 10.28 10.55
CA GLU A 128 -9.62 10.49 11.42
C GLU A 128 -8.32 10.76 10.62
N TYR A 129 -8.39 10.77 9.27
CA TYR A 129 -7.24 10.92 8.38
C TYR A 129 -7.41 12.07 7.40
N VAL A 130 -6.31 12.77 7.12
CA VAL A 130 -6.23 13.69 5.99
C VAL A 130 -5.56 12.97 4.83
N VAL A 131 -6.35 12.66 3.81
CA VAL A 131 -5.92 11.85 2.66
C VAL A 131 -5.68 12.75 1.45
N GLY A 132 -4.56 12.58 0.79
CA GLY A 132 -4.20 13.31 -0.42
C GLY A 132 -3.25 12.51 -1.31
N TYR A 133 -2.84 13.11 -2.41
CA TYR A 133 -1.93 12.48 -3.36
C TYR A 133 -0.59 12.08 -2.70
N ARG A 134 -0.32 10.78 -2.64
CA ARG A 134 0.86 10.18 -1.98
C ARG A 134 1.09 10.68 -0.56
N ASN A 135 0.01 10.92 0.16
CA ASN A 135 0.07 11.43 1.53
C ASN A 135 -1.16 11.01 2.32
N VAL A 136 -0.93 10.40 3.48
CA VAL A 136 -1.97 10.09 4.45
C VAL A 136 -1.46 10.54 5.81
N GLN A 137 -2.17 11.44 6.45
CA GLN A 137 -1.87 11.95 7.77
C GLN A 137 -2.98 11.51 8.73
N GLY A 138 -2.62 10.85 9.78
CA GLY A 138 -3.50 10.35 10.83
C GLY A 138 -2.79 10.37 12.19
N PRO A 139 -3.26 9.58 13.17
CA PRO A 139 -2.61 9.45 14.46
C PRO A 139 -1.12 9.10 14.31
N THR A 140 -0.28 9.77 15.10
CA THR A 140 1.16 9.56 15.08
C THR A 140 1.52 8.21 15.72
N ASP A 141 2.61 7.60 15.24
CA ASP A 141 3.13 6.34 15.76
C ASP A 141 2.09 5.20 15.73
N GLU A 142 1.23 5.19 14.72
CA GLU A 142 0.31 4.10 14.42
C GLU A 142 0.59 3.52 13.03
N TRP A 143 0.48 2.20 12.91
CA TRP A 143 0.73 1.46 11.66
C TRP A 143 -0.46 0.58 11.32
N PHE A 144 -0.76 0.47 10.03
CA PHE A 144 -1.88 -0.32 9.53
C PHE A 144 -1.57 -1.81 9.63
N VAL A 145 -2.50 -2.58 10.18
CA VAL A 145 -2.44 -4.05 10.25
C VAL A 145 -3.53 -4.73 9.43
N GLU A 146 -4.68 -4.06 9.25
CA GLU A 146 -5.83 -4.57 8.50
C GLU A 146 -6.69 -3.40 7.99
N ALA A 147 -7.46 -3.63 6.93
CA ALA A 147 -8.53 -2.72 6.49
C ALA A 147 -9.82 -3.48 6.16
N GLU A 148 -10.96 -2.81 6.34
CA GLU A 148 -12.19 -3.13 5.65
C GLU A 148 -12.34 -2.21 4.45
N LEU A 149 -12.46 -2.80 3.28
CA LEU A 149 -12.71 -2.10 2.03
C LEU A 149 -14.14 -2.32 1.60
N GLU A 150 -14.77 -1.29 1.03
CA GLU A 150 -16.13 -1.33 0.50
C GLU A 150 -16.14 -1.02 -0.98
N PHE A 151 -16.86 -1.84 -1.74
CA PHE A 151 -16.98 -1.76 -3.18
C PHE A 151 -18.41 -1.41 -3.59
N GLU A 152 -18.58 -0.92 -4.80
CA GLU A 152 -19.88 -0.46 -5.29
C GLU A 152 -20.75 -1.65 -5.67
N PRO A 153 -22.02 -1.73 -5.19
CA PRO A 153 -22.89 -2.87 -5.45
C PRO A 153 -23.17 -3.10 -6.95
N ASP A 154 -23.20 -2.03 -7.73
CA ASP A 154 -23.57 -2.06 -9.15
C ASP A 154 -22.33 -2.03 -10.09
N ALA A 155 -21.12 -1.97 -9.53
CA ALA A 155 -19.91 -1.99 -10.33
C ALA A 155 -19.44 -3.42 -10.57
N ILE A 156 -19.43 -3.82 -11.83
CA ILE A 156 -18.96 -5.15 -12.26
C ILE A 156 -17.44 -5.14 -12.37
N ALA A 157 -16.82 -6.07 -11.67
CA ALA A 157 -15.38 -6.30 -11.81
C ALA A 157 -15.08 -7.15 -13.04
N SER A 158 -14.08 -6.76 -13.85
CA SER A 158 -13.75 -7.41 -15.11
C SER A 158 -12.40 -8.11 -15.06
N MET A 159 -12.40 -9.42 -15.33
CA MET A 159 -11.16 -10.19 -15.47
C MET A 159 -10.37 -9.77 -16.71
N GLU A 160 -11.04 -9.29 -17.74
CA GLU A 160 -10.41 -8.78 -18.97
C GLU A 160 -9.69 -7.46 -18.67
N THR A 161 -10.38 -6.50 -18.07
CA THR A 161 -9.79 -5.23 -17.60
C THR A 161 -8.60 -5.46 -16.68
N LEU A 162 -8.71 -6.41 -15.74
CA LEU A 162 -7.61 -6.78 -14.87
C LEU A 162 -6.38 -7.27 -15.65
N LYS A 163 -6.56 -8.09 -16.66
CA LYS A 163 -5.46 -8.58 -17.51
C LYS A 163 -4.81 -7.45 -18.29
N GLU A 164 -5.61 -6.58 -18.91
CA GLU A 164 -5.11 -5.42 -19.64
C GLU A 164 -4.25 -4.50 -18.75
N MET A 165 -4.72 -4.21 -17.52
CA MET A 165 -3.97 -3.41 -16.55
C MET A 165 -2.65 -4.08 -16.14
N LEU A 166 -2.63 -5.40 -15.97
CA LEU A 166 -1.42 -6.16 -15.64
C LEU A 166 -0.43 -6.19 -16.82
N GLU A 167 -0.90 -6.30 -18.06
CA GLU A 167 -0.08 -6.24 -19.26
C GLU A 167 0.51 -4.84 -19.45
N GLN A 168 -0.30 -3.80 -19.37
CA GLN A 168 0.17 -2.42 -19.42
C GLN A 168 1.25 -2.13 -18.35
N ARG A 169 1.06 -2.65 -17.15
CA ARG A 169 2.06 -2.52 -16.09
C ARG A 169 3.37 -3.23 -16.44
N LYS A 170 3.31 -4.41 -17.05
CA LYS A 170 4.47 -5.18 -17.49
C LYS A 170 5.27 -4.44 -18.55
N ASP A 171 4.57 -3.76 -19.47
CA ASP A 171 5.20 -3.02 -20.56
C ASP A 171 5.81 -1.69 -20.11
N THR A 172 5.27 -1.09 -19.05
CA THR A 172 5.67 0.25 -18.57
C THR A 172 6.59 0.24 -17.38
N GLN A 173 6.72 -0.89 -16.66
CA GLN A 173 7.51 -0.98 -15.42
C GLN A 173 8.53 -2.13 -15.50
N PRO A 174 9.75 -1.96 -14.96
CA PRO A 174 10.77 -3.01 -14.90
C PRO A 174 10.38 -4.08 -13.88
N LEU A 175 9.47 -5.00 -14.26
CA LEU A 175 9.08 -6.10 -13.39
C LEU A 175 10.23 -7.09 -13.22
N GLY A 176 10.39 -7.62 -12.01
CA GLY A 176 11.43 -8.60 -11.69
C GLY A 176 12.81 -8.01 -11.38
N LEU A 177 12.99 -6.70 -11.44
CA LEU A 177 14.18 -6.01 -10.97
C LEU A 177 13.93 -5.33 -9.63
N PRO A 178 14.94 -5.27 -8.73
CA PRO A 178 14.84 -4.45 -7.52
C PRO A 178 14.60 -2.98 -7.89
N THR A 179 13.50 -2.42 -7.44
CA THR A 179 13.13 -1.02 -7.70
C THR A 179 12.37 -0.44 -6.52
N CYS A 180 12.65 0.81 -6.19
CA CYS A 180 11.90 1.58 -5.20
C CYS A 180 10.71 2.35 -5.80
N GLY A 181 10.35 2.08 -7.06
CA GLY A 181 9.28 2.79 -7.76
C GLY A 181 9.69 4.21 -8.21
N SER A 182 8.71 5.08 -8.40
CA SER A 182 8.96 6.47 -8.79
C SER A 182 9.53 7.28 -7.62
N VAL A 183 10.77 7.73 -7.77
CA VAL A 183 11.47 8.54 -6.75
C VAL A 183 10.90 9.95 -6.63
N PHE A 184 10.41 10.51 -7.73
CA PHE A 184 9.89 11.88 -7.78
C PHE A 184 8.36 11.91 -7.78
N ARG A 185 7.80 12.90 -7.08
CA ARG A 185 6.37 13.24 -7.20
C ARG A 185 6.11 13.94 -8.52
N ASN A 186 4.96 13.71 -9.10
CA ASN A 186 4.52 14.46 -10.27
C ASN A 186 4.26 15.93 -9.87
N PRO A 187 4.77 16.91 -10.64
CA PRO A 187 4.41 18.31 -10.44
C PRO A 187 2.95 18.56 -10.90
N PRO A 188 2.33 19.67 -10.49
CA PRO A 188 1.00 20.03 -10.96
C PRO A 188 0.95 20.10 -12.49
N GLY A 189 0.01 19.36 -13.08
CA GLY A 189 -0.24 19.38 -14.53
C GLY A 189 0.77 18.62 -15.40
N ASP A 190 1.73 17.88 -14.82
CA ASP A 190 2.73 17.14 -15.59
C ASP A 190 3.21 15.87 -14.86
N TYR A 191 4.02 15.04 -15.55
CA TYR A 191 4.60 13.82 -15.04
C TYR A 191 6.13 13.92 -14.91
N ALA A 192 6.67 13.62 -13.75
CA ALA A 192 8.11 13.64 -13.49
C ALA A 192 8.88 12.75 -14.48
N ALA A 193 8.37 11.56 -14.80
CA ALA A 193 8.99 10.67 -15.78
C ALA A 193 9.07 11.28 -17.18
N ARG A 194 8.01 12.00 -17.63
CA ARG A 194 8.02 12.71 -18.92
C ARG A 194 9.07 13.83 -18.93
N LEU A 195 9.18 14.58 -17.85
CA LEU A 195 10.16 15.67 -17.73
C LEU A 195 11.60 15.12 -17.75
N ILE A 196 11.88 14.03 -17.04
CA ILE A 196 13.18 13.35 -17.04
C ILE A 196 13.53 12.89 -18.45
N ASP A 197 12.55 12.32 -19.18
CA ASP A 197 12.74 11.86 -20.56
C ASP A 197 13.00 13.03 -21.51
N ALA A 198 12.22 14.10 -21.40
CA ALA A 198 12.37 15.31 -22.21
C ALA A 198 13.73 16.01 -21.98
N CYS A 199 14.32 15.87 -20.80
CA CYS A 199 15.66 16.38 -20.51
C CYS A 199 16.78 15.42 -20.95
N GLY A 200 16.47 14.28 -21.56
CA GLY A 200 17.48 13.29 -21.95
C GLY A 200 18.20 12.60 -20.78
N LEU A 201 17.60 12.64 -19.58
CA LEU A 201 18.21 12.11 -18.36
C LEU A 201 17.89 10.63 -18.08
N LYS A 202 17.08 9.99 -18.94
CA LYS A 202 16.89 8.55 -18.89
C LYS A 202 18.23 7.83 -19.04
N SER A 203 18.52 6.91 -18.13
CA SER A 203 19.80 6.17 -18.06
C SER A 203 21.03 7.00 -17.67
N CYS A 204 20.89 8.27 -17.32
CA CYS A 204 21.98 9.04 -16.73
C CYS A 204 22.31 8.48 -15.34
N ARG A 205 23.58 8.18 -15.11
CA ARG A 205 24.07 7.63 -13.84
C ARG A 205 25.25 8.49 -13.36
N ILE A 206 25.30 8.70 -12.05
CA ILE A 206 26.42 9.35 -11.37
C ILE A 206 26.90 8.38 -10.28
N GLY A 207 28.11 7.86 -10.41
CA GLY A 207 28.70 6.86 -9.52
C GLY A 207 28.56 5.43 -10.03
#